data_024eb6a1d25157d7c614bfb242901027
#
_entry.id   024eb6a1d25157d7c614bfb242901027
#
_cell.length_a   1.000
_cell.length_b   1.000
_cell.length_c   1.000
_cell.angle_alpha   90.00
_cell.angle_beta   90.00
_cell.angle_gamma   90.00
#
_symmetry.space_group_name_H-M   'P 1'
#
loop_
_entity.id
_entity.type
_entity.pdbx_description
1 polymer ?
#
loop_
_entity_poly.entity_id
_entity_poly.type
_entity_poly.pdbx_seq_one_letter_code
_entity_poly.pdbx_strand_id
1 'polypeptide(L)'
;MKDIAPGQGVGRSSQASKRDRAAGPAPGVYSEVGKLRSVLVCRPGLAHRRLSPHICRELKFEAPIWVERTQREFAGFVDALTQRGVEVLELHALLVQILESPQARNWLLDRLLDPFVRDPGIADAVGSHLPNELRAACETLGESRLADLLIGGATLADLDLPSNGALALALALHPFVLPPLPHTLCMRESHSWVQHGMTLNRAGWRGPRSEALLVAAVYRFHPRFKSLPPRIWWGDNPGSTQTPYACAEGGDIMPLGHGVVLIGTGVRTQAQAALQIAHSLFEGGAAQTVIAAQMPRLRGSEVLERVFTQCSPEVVTYRPDVVDSISCQEMRPGTRGGPITVQARAGVHLLDVLSEALGAPTLNAIATGADAGDLHAEPWDDGNGALALEPGVVLAFERNTRTNKRLRQAGVEVIEVPGDELARVGAATHALCCPIAREAVA
;
A
#
# COMPACT_ATOMS: atom_id res chain seq x y z
N MET A 1 -49.01 44.65 -41.89
CA MET A 1 -47.78 44.99 -42.67
C MET A 1 -46.58 44.80 -41.79
N LYS A 2 -45.70 43.99 -42.23
CA LYS A 2 -44.34 43.61 -41.77
C LYS A 2 -44.28 42.45 -40.76
N ASP A 3 -43.91 41.39 -41.35
CA ASP A 3 -43.40 40.10 -40.80
C ASP A 3 -42.27 40.27 -39.82
N ILE A 4 -42.29 39.44 -38.78
CA ILE A 4 -41.10 39.09 -38.02
C ILE A 4 -41.05 37.57 -37.89
N ALA A 5 -40.03 36.96 -38.50
CA ALA A 5 -39.77 35.53 -38.49
C ALA A 5 -39.27 35.02 -37.12
N PRO A 6 -39.48 33.73 -36.80
CA PRO A 6 -39.07 33.15 -35.52
C PRO A 6 -37.56 32.78 -35.57
N GLY A 7 -36.82 33.21 -34.51
CA GLY A 7 -35.45 32.89 -34.30
C GLY A 7 -35.25 31.42 -33.91
N GLN A 8 -34.39 30.73 -34.62
CA GLN A 8 -33.94 29.38 -34.32
C GLN A 8 -33.09 29.35 -33.04
N GLY A 9 -33.58 28.68 -32.02
CA GLY A 9 -32.84 28.31 -30.84
C GLY A 9 -31.86 27.16 -31.19
N VAL A 10 -30.59 27.50 -31.22
CA VAL A 10 -29.51 26.50 -31.36
C VAL A 10 -29.35 25.75 -30.05
N GLY A 11 -29.86 24.54 -30.03
CA GLY A 11 -29.56 23.57 -28.95
C GLY A 11 -28.07 23.25 -28.88
N ARG A 12 -27.39 23.77 -27.88
CA ARG A 12 -26.06 23.29 -27.52
C ARG A 12 -26.21 21.91 -26.85
N SER A 13 -26.15 20.84 -27.66
CA SER A 13 -25.91 19.50 -27.16
C SER A 13 -24.53 19.48 -26.50
N SER A 14 -24.51 19.18 -25.20
CA SER A 14 -23.29 18.93 -24.45
C SER A 14 -22.63 17.65 -24.99
N GLN A 15 -21.74 17.79 -25.95
CA GLN A 15 -20.74 16.78 -26.22
C GLN A 15 -19.72 16.82 -25.07
N ALA A 16 -20.00 16.13 -23.97
CA ALA A 16 -18.99 15.73 -23.04
C ALA A 16 -17.96 14.93 -23.82
N SER A 17 -16.76 15.46 -23.92
CA SER A 17 -15.72 14.94 -24.83
C SER A 17 -15.34 13.51 -24.41
N LYS A 18 -15.15 12.63 -25.37
CA LYS A 18 -14.61 11.28 -25.16
C LYS A 18 -13.24 11.30 -24.44
N ARG A 19 -12.59 12.47 -24.33
CA ARG A 19 -11.34 12.65 -23.58
C ARG A 19 -11.54 12.61 -22.05
N ASP A 20 -12.69 13.01 -21.52
CA ASP A 20 -12.95 13.00 -20.08
C ASP A 20 -13.23 11.59 -19.53
N ARG A 21 -13.59 10.64 -20.38
CA ARG A 21 -13.77 9.23 -19.98
C ARG A 21 -12.48 8.42 -19.88
N ALA A 22 -11.36 8.94 -20.39
CA ALA A 22 -10.05 8.29 -20.31
C ALA A 22 -9.22 8.72 -19.08
N ALA A 23 -9.56 9.84 -18.45
CA ALA A 23 -8.92 10.31 -17.24
C ALA A 23 -9.81 9.90 -16.03
N GLY A 24 -9.51 8.76 -15.42
CA GLY A 24 -10.20 8.36 -14.19
C GLY A 24 -10.15 9.42 -13.09
N PRO A 25 -10.65 9.15 -11.86
CA PRO A 25 -10.66 10.14 -10.78
C PRO A 25 -9.26 10.69 -10.50
N ALA A 26 -9.18 11.99 -10.22
CA ALA A 26 -7.92 12.64 -9.87
C ALA A 26 -7.30 11.99 -8.63
N PRO A 27 -6.00 11.67 -8.63
CA PRO A 27 -5.35 11.06 -7.48
C PRO A 27 -5.36 11.98 -6.26
N GLY A 28 -5.63 11.41 -5.09
CA GLY A 28 -5.62 12.10 -3.81
C GLY A 28 -6.40 11.36 -2.74
N VAL A 29 -5.81 11.21 -1.55
CA VAL A 29 -6.42 10.51 -0.40
C VAL A 29 -6.37 11.43 0.81
N TYR A 30 -7.52 11.89 1.26
CA TYR A 30 -7.64 12.89 2.31
C TYR A 30 -8.06 12.31 3.66
N SER A 31 -8.60 11.08 3.66
CA SER A 31 -8.97 10.32 4.85
C SER A 31 -9.05 8.84 4.54
N GLU A 32 -9.11 7.99 5.56
CA GLU A 32 -9.35 6.55 5.39
C GLU A 32 -10.81 6.22 5.04
N VAL A 33 -11.75 7.14 5.26
CA VAL A 33 -13.20 6.88 5.15
C VAL A 33 -13.92 7.67 4.06
N GLY A 34 -13.27 8.63 3.42
CA GLY A 34 -13.84 9.30 2.26
C GLY A 34 -14.20 8.30 1.15
N LYS A 35 -15.22 8.62 0.35
CA LYS A 35 -15.68 7.71 -0.72
C LYS A 35 -14.54 7.28 -1.62
N LEU A 36 -14.31 5.96 -1.67
CA LEU A 36 -13.24 5.34 -2.44
C LEU A 36 -13.57 5.40 -3.93
N ARG A 37 -12.68 5.95 -4.74
CA ARG A 37 -12.86 6.14 -6.17
C ARG A 37 -11.94 5.29 -7.03
N SER A 38 -10.70 5.10 -6.59
CA SER A 38 -9.72 4.31 -7.34
C SER A 38 -8.72 3.68 -6.40
N VAL A 39 -8.34 2.44 -6.69
CA VAL A 39 -7.33 1.67 -5.94
C VAL A 39 -6.32 1.03 -6.87
N LEU A 40 -5.10 0.81 -6.37
CA LEU A 40 -4.11 -0.08 -6.96
C LEU A 40 -4.15 -1.41 -6.22
N VAL A 41 -4.16 -2.50 -6.98
CA VAL A 41 -4.10 -3.89 -6.47
C VAL A 41 -3.03 -4.68 -7.21
N CYS A 42 -2.63 -5.83 -6.67
CA CYS A 42 -1.80 -6.80 -7.37
C CYS A 42 -2.36 -8.21 -7.14
N ARG A 43 -2.76 -8.86 -8.21
CA ARG A 43 -3.33 -10.23 -8.15
C ARG A 43 -2.30 -11.27 -7.71
N PRO A 44 -2.71 -12.30 -6.97
CA PRO A 44 -1.82 -13.43 -6.66
C PRO A 44 -1.43 -14.18 -7.94
N GLY A 45 -0.15 -14.47 -8.09
CA GLY A 45 0.39 -15.05 -9.34
C GLY A 45 1.68 -15.84 -9.15
N LEU A 46 2.62 -15.67 -10.08
CA LEU A 46 3.88 -16.41 -10.14
C LEU A 46 4.69 -16.32 -8.85
N ALA A 47 4.76 -15.15 -8.20
CA ALA A 47 5.46 -14.96 -6.93
C ALA A 47 4.98 -15.96 -5.87
N HIS A 48 3.67 -16.19 -5.79
CA HIS A 48 3.05 -17.07 -4.80
C HIS A 48 3.23 -18.56 -5.15
N ARG A 49 3.26 -18.92 -6.43
CA ARG A 49 3.57 -20.29 -6.88
C ARG A 49 5.00 -20.70 -6.59
N ARG A 50 5.90 -19.74 -6.39
CA ARG A 50 7.33 -19.95 -6.07
C ARG A 50 7.61 -20.03 -4.58
N LEU A 51 6.60 -19.85 -3.73
CA LEU A 51 6.74 -19.96 -2.28
C LEU A 51 6.93 -21.43 -1.87
N SER A 52 8.17 -21.80 -1.59
CA SER A 52 8.50 -23.02 -0.84
C SER A 52 8.55 -22.70 0.67
N PRO A 53 8.50 -23.70 1.58
CA PRO A 53 8.65 -23.47 3.01
C PRO A 53 9.95 -22.74 3.38
N HIS A 54 11.01 -22.93 2.60
CA HIS A 54 12.28 -22.23 2.77
C HIS A 54 12.14 -20.75 2.41
N ILE A 55 11.62 -20.45 1.23
CA ILE A 55 11.40 -19.08 0.74
C ILE A 55 10.40 -18.31 1.62
N CYS A 56 9.36 -18.99 2.13
CA CYS A 56 8.44 -18.38 3.09
C CYS A 56 9.16 -17.88 4.34
N ARG A 57 10.08 -18.70 4.92
CA ARG A 57 10.86 -18.26 6.10
C ARG A 57 11.75 -17.05 5.81
N GLU A 58 12.38 -17.00 4.66
CA GLU A 58 13.24 -15.89 4.26
C GLU A 58 12.45 -14.61 4.02
N LEU A 59 11.33 -14.72 3.30
CA LEU A 59 10.47 -13.59 2.99
C LEU A 59 9.53 -13.22 4.14
N LYS A 60 9.62 -13.88 5.31
CA LYS A 60 8.70 -13.68 6.43
C LYS A 60 7.24 -13.91 6.06
N PHE A 61 7.00 -14.80 5.11
CA PHE A 61 5.67 -15.27 4.72
C PHE A 61 5.28 -16.46 5.60
N GLU A 62 4.06 -16.52 6.08
CA GLU A 62 3.71 -17.52 7.10
C GLU A 62 3.78 -18.96 6.57
N ALA A 63 3.20 -19.22 5.40
CA ALA A 63 3.19 -20.53 4.76
C ALA A 63 2.90 -20.42 3.25
N PRO A 64 3.24 -21.46 2.45
CA PRO A 64 2.72 -21.57 1.09
C PRO A 64 1.20 -21.54 1.09
N ILE A 65 0.62 -20.93 0.05
CA ILE A 65 -0.84 -20.79 -0.11
C ILE A 65 -1.35 -21.61 -1.28
N TRP A 66 -2.63 -21.90 -1.27
CA TRP A 66 -3.31 -22.47 -2.43
C TRP A 66 -3.66 -21.36 -3.42
N VAL A 67 -2.77 -21.12 -4.39
CA VAL A 67 -2.80 -19.96 -5.28
C VAL A 67 -4.14 -19.84 -6.04
N GLU A 68 -4.69 -20.93 -6.56
CA GLU A 68 -5.93 -20.91 -7.32
C GLU A 68 -7.15 -20.55 -6.44
N ARG A 69 -7.15 -20.91 -5.16
CA ARG A 69 -8.17 -20.47 -4.20
C ARG A 69 -7.98 -18.99 -3.87
N THR A 70 -6.76 -18.58 -3.57
CA THR A 70 -6.43 -17.17 -3.32
C THR A 70 -6.84 -16.27 -4.48
N GLN A 71 -6.64 -16.72 -5.73
CA GLN A 71 -7.08 -16.00 -6.93
C GLN A 71 -8.59 -15.83 -7.00
N ARG A 72 -9.37 -16.85 -6.63
CA ARG A 72 -10.83 -16.75 -6.59
C ARG A 72 -11.33 -15.81 -5.51
N GLU A 73 -10.74 -15.88 -4.30
CA GLU A 73 -11.06 -14.97 -3.20
C GLU A 73 -10.71 -13.52 -3.57
N PHE A 74 -9.55 -13.32 -4.18
CA PHE A 74 -9.12 -12.01 -4.67
C PHE A 74 -10.04 -11.46 -5.78
N ALA A 75 -10.51 -12.30 -6.68
CA ALA A 75 -11.49 -11.90 -7.69
C ALA A 75 -12.80 -11.42 -7.03
N GLY A 76 -13.31 -12.14 -6.02
CA GLY A 76 -14.47 -11.70 -5.23
C GLY A 76 -14.27 -10.34 -4.54
N PHE A 77 -13.07 -10.08 -4.02
CA PHE A 77 -12.71 -8.78 -3.47
C PHE A 77 -12.74 -7.68 -4.54
N VAL A 78 -12.16 -7.92 -5.72
CA VAL A 78 -12.17 -6.96 -6.85
C VAL A 78 -13.58 -6.71 -7.36
N ASP A 79 -14.40 -7.77 -7.47
CA ASP A 79 -15.79 -7.67 -7.90
C ASP A 79 -16.62 -6.80 -6.93
N ALA A 80 -16.45 -6.97 -5.62
CA ALA A 80 -17.10 -6.16 -4.60
C ALA A 80 -16.75 -4.67 -4.72
N LEU A 81 -15.48 -4.35 -4.97
CA LEU A 81 -15.03 -2.98 -5.24
C LEU A 81 -15.68 -2.40 -6.51
N THR A 82 -15.64 -3.16 -7.60
CA THR A 82 -16.14 -2.74 -8.91
C THR A 82 -17.65 -2.51 -8.89
N GLN A 83 -18.43 -3.38 -8.21
CA GLN A 83 -19.87 -3.24 -8.03
C GLN A 83 -20.25 -1.95 -7.26
N ARG A 84 -19.36 -1.43 -6.43
CA ARG A 84 -19.51 -0.14 -5.73
C ARG A 84 -18.96 1.06 -6.51
N GLY A 85 -18.59 0.86 -7.78
CA GLY A 85 -18.10 1.91 -8.67
C GLY A 85 -16.67 2.35 -8.38
N VAL A 86 -15.89 1.54 -7.66
CA VAL A 86 -14.46 1.78 -7.44
C VAL A 86 -13.68 1.34 -8.69
N GLU A 87 -12.87 2.21 -9.21
CA GLU A 87 -11.94 1.86 -10.29
C GLU A 87 -10.77 1.05 -9.72
N VAL A 88 -10.58 -0.15 -10.24
CA VAL A 88 -9.52 -1.06 -9.81
C VAL A 88 -8.43 -1.08 -10.87
N LEU A 89 -7.25 -0.59 -10.51
CA LEU A 89 -6.03 -0.64 -11.32
C LEU A 89 -5.18 -1.82 -10.85
N GLU A 90 -4.66 -2.59 -11.79
CA GLU A 90 -3.90 -3.78 -11.50
C GLU A 90 -2.42 -3.57 -11.87
N LEU A 91 -1.51 -3.80 -10.92
CA LEU A 91 -0.08 -3.49 -11.05
C LEU A 91 0.55 -4.15 -12.28
N HIS A 92 0.29 -5.45 -12.49
CA HIS A 92 0.85 -6.18 -13.65
C HIS A 92 0.41 -5.55 -14.97
N ALA A 93 -0.87 -5.21 -15.10
CA ALA A 93 -1.40 -4.59 -16.32
C ALA A 93 -0.77 -3.21 -16.59
N LEU A 94 -0.59 -2.41 -15.53
CA LEU A 94 0.08 -1.12 -15.64
C LEU A 94 1.57 -1.28 -15.98
N LEU A 95 2.25 -2.29 -15.42
CA LEU A 95 3.64 -2.59 -15.76
C LEU A 95 3.77 -2.98 -17.22
N VAL A 96 2.91 -3.86 -17.75
CA VAL A 96 2.91 -4.23 -19.18
C VAL A 96 2.85 -2.98 -20.05
N GLN A 97 1.94 -2.05 -19.74
CA GLN A 97 1.77 -0.82 -20.53
C GLN A 97 3.00 0.11 -20.49
N ILE A 98 3.65 0.26 -19.32
CA ILE A 98 4.85 1.11 -19.26
C ILE A 98 6.09 0.45 -19.87
N LEU A 99 6.17 -0.87 -19.88
CA LEU A 99 7.29 -1.63 -20.44
C LEU A 99 7.34 -1.58 -21.97
N GLU A 100 6.29 -1.14 -22.65
CA GLU A 100 6.31 -0.77 -24.07
C GLU A 100 7.28 0.40 -24.34
N SER A 101 7.54 1.23 -23.32
CA SER A 101 8.49 2.34 -23.42
C SER A 101 9.91 1.88 -23.09
N PRO A 102 10.87 2.00 -24.03
CA PRO A 102 12.29 1.71 -23.75
C PRO A 102 12.83 2.53 -22.55
N GLN A 103 12.36 3.77 -22.39
CA GLN A 103 12.77 4.62 -21.27
C GLN A 103 12.34 4.04 -19.91
N ALA A 104 11.11 3.55 -19.79
CA ALA A 104 10.61 2.96 -18.55
C ALA A 104 11.31 1.61 -18.27
N ARG A 105 11.47 0.78 -19.30
CA ARG A 105 12.18 -0.51 -19.21
C ARG A 105 13.62 -0.30 -18.74
N ASN A 106 14.37 0.59 -19.37
CA ASN A 106 15.75 0.89 -18.98
C ASN A 106 15.82 1.44 -17.55
N TRP A 107 14.93 2.35 -17.18
CA TRP A 107 14.88 2.92 -15.83
C TRP A 107 14.67 1.85 -14.76
N LEU A 108 13.81 0.85 -15.00
CA LEU A 108 13.57 -0.27 -14.10
C LEU A 108 14.78 -1.21 -14.05
N LEU A 109 15.31 -1.64 -15.19
CA LEU A 109 16.41 -2.59 -15.24
C LEU A 109 17.68 -2.01 -14.62
N ASP A 110 17.99 -0.73 -14.85
CA ASP A 110 19.13 -0.05 -14.23
C ASP A 110 19.10 -0.16 -12.72
N ARG A 111 17.89 -0.02 -12.11
CA ARG A 111 17.72 -0.02 -10.65
C ARG A 111 17.59 -1.39 -10.04
N LEU A 112 16.97 -2.32 -10.76
CA LEU A 112 16.81 -3.70 -10.30
C LEU A 112 18.11 -4.48 -10.33
N LEU A 113 18.95 -4.21 -11.34
CA LEU A 113 20.24 -4.88 -11.51
C LEU A 113 21.39 -4.16 -10.80
N ASP A 114 21.19 -2.96 -10.27
CA ASP A 114 22.17 -2.17 -9.53
C ASP A 114 22.82 -2.92 -8.33
N PRO A 115 22.09 -3.73 -7.52
CA PRO A 115 22.69 -4.51 -6.45
C PRO A 115 23.75 -5.50 -6.93
N PHE A 116 23.57 -6.10 -8.12
CA PHE A 116 24.56 -7.00 -8.72
C PHE A 116 25.81 -6.24 -9.21
N VAL A 117 25.62 -4.98 -9.60
CA VAL A 117 26.73 -4.11 -10.06
C VAL A 117 27.54 -3.57 -8.88
N ARG A 118 26.86 -3.32 -7.74
CA ARG A 118 27.46 -2.64 -6.57
C ARG A 118 28.03 -3.57 -5.52
N ASP A 119 27.75 -4.87 -5.57
CA ASP A 119 28.38 -5.84 -4.66
C ASP A 119 29.65 -6.41 -5.30
N PRO A 120 30.86 -5.93 -4.92
CA PRO A 120 32.09 -6.42 -5.49
C PRO A 120 32.29 -7.93 -5.26
N GLY A 121 31.81 -8.46 -4.13
CA GLY A 121 31.94 -9.87 -3.79
C GLY A 121 31.11 -10.76 -4.73
N ILE A 122 29.95 -10.33 -5.14
CA ILE A 122 29.14 -11.05 -6.13
C ILE A 122 29.77 -10.87 -7.53
N ALA A 123 30.13 -9.66 -7.93
CA ALA A 123 30.74 -9.40 -9.23
C ALA A 123 32.04 -10.17 -9.43
N ASP A 124 32.89 -10.23 -8.43
CA ASP A 124 34.16 -10.99 -8.46
C ASP A 124 33.93 -12.53 -8.48
N ALA A 125 32.93 -13.01 -7.73
CA ALA A 125 32.64 -14.44 -7.62
C ALA A 125 31.92 -15.01 -8.83
N VAL A 126 31.01 -14.29 -9.46
CA VAL A 126 30.16 -14.78 -10.56
C VAL A 126 30.55 -14.24 -11.94
N GLY A 127 31.52 -13.34 -12.00
CA GLY A 127 32.04 -12.72 -13.22
C GLY A 127 31.36 -11.38 -13.52
N SER A 128 32.17 -10.42 -13.94
CA SER A 128 31.74 -9.05 -14.27
C SER A 128 30.75 -8.92 -15.44
N HIS A 129 30.49 -10.03 -16.16
CA HIS A 129 29.59 -10.07 -17.31
C HIS A 129 28.12 -10.34 -16.94
N LEU A 130 27.85 -10.98 -15.79
CA LEU A 130 26.51 -11.41 -15.39
C LEU A 130 25.46 -10.26 -15.40
N PRO A 131 25.73 -9.06 -14.89
CA PRO A 131 24.76 -7.96 -14.97
C PRO A 131 24.36 -7.60 -16.40
N ASN A 132 25.31 -7.63 -17.35
CA ASN A 132 25.06 -7.35 -18.75
C ASN A 132 24.28 -8.49 -19.42
N GLU A 133 24.57 -9.74 -19.10
CA GLU A 133 23.83 -10.91 -19.60
C GLU A 133 22.39 -10.93 -19.08
N LEU A 134 22.19 -10.65 -17.79
CA LEU A 134 20.86 -10.51 -17.17
C LEU A 134 20.07 -9.38 -17.85
N ARG A 135 20.72 -8.24 -18.08
CA ARG A 135 20.11 -7.11 -18.77
C ARG A 135 19.71 -7.49 -20.19
N ALA A 136 20.61 -8.01 -20.98
CA ALA A 136 20.35 -8.42 -22.34
C ALA A 136 19.19 -9.44 -22.42
N ALA A 137 19.18 -10.44 -21.53
CA ALA A 137 18.10 -11.40 -21.45
C ALA A 137 16.75 -10.71 -21.12
N CYS A 138 16.70 -9.81 -20.14
CA CYS A 138 15.51 -9.06 -19.83
C CYS A 138 15.04 -8.13 -20.95
N GLU A 139 15.96 -7.56 -21.73
CA GLU A 139 15.63 -6.69 -22.87
C GLU A 139 14.98 -7.45 -24.04
N THR A 140 15.28 -8.74 -24.21
CA THR A 140 14.67 -9.58 -25.26
C THR A 140 13.26 -10.06 -24.94
N LEU A 141 12.84 -10.00 -23.67
CA LEU A 141 11.52 -10.46 -23.24
C LEU A 141 10.41 -9.51 -23.73
N GLY A 142 9.27 -10.09 -24.11
CA GLY A 142 8.03 -9.31 -24.31
C GLY A 142 7.54 -8.72 -22.99
N GLU A 143 6.78 -7.64 -23.07
CA GLU A 143 6.34 -6.81 -21.93
C GLU A 143 5.62 -7.62 -20.87
N SER A 144 4.69 -8.50 -21.28
CA SER A 144 3.92 -9.34 -20.36
C SER A 144 4.81 -10.33 -19.61
N ARG A 145 5.73 -10.99 -20.32
CA ARG A 145 6.66 -11.93 -19.69
C ARG A 145 7.62 -11.23 -18.74
N LEU A 146 8.12 -10.07 -19.13
CA LEU A 146 8.97 -9.26 -18.26
C LEU A 146 8.22 -8.82 -17.00
N ALA A 147 6.98 -8.32 -17.12
CA ALA A 147 6.16 -7.95 -15.98
C ALA A 147 5.90 -9.16 -15.04
N ASP A 148 5.62 -10.34 -15.60
CA ASP A 148 5.49 -11.57 -14.81
C ASP A 148 6.75 -11.88 -13.99
N LEU A 149 7.93 -11.74 -14.59
CA LEU A 149 9.20 -12.02 -13.91
C LEU A 149 9.61 -10.92 -12.93
N LEU A 150 9.29 -9.67 -13.20
CA LEU A 150 9.54 -8.56 -12.29
C LEU A 150 8.76 -8.69 -10.98
N ILE A 151 7.54 -9.21 -11.03
CA ILE A 151 6.72 -9.49 -9.84
C ILE A 151 7.02 -10.91 -9.30
N GLY A 152 7.07 -11.87 -10.21
CA GLY A 152 7.16 -13.29 -9.87
C GLY A 152 8.54 -13.79 -9.49
N GLY A 153 9.57 -12.97 -9.70
CA GLY A 153 10.98 -13.37 -9.63
C GLY A 153 11.45 -14.03 -10.92
N ALA A 154 12.77 -14.12 -11.11
CA ALA A 154 13.38 -14.81 -12.23
C ALA A 154 14.51 -15.71 -11.77
N THR A 155 14.57 -16.93 -12.30
CA THR A 155 15.72 -17.84 -12.25
C THR A 155 16.55 -17.69 -13.52
N LEU A 156 17.76 -18.26 -13.55
CA LEU A 156 18.55 -18.34 -14.78
C LEU A 156 17.81 -19.06 -15.90
N ALA A 157 17.09 -20.15 -15.56
CA ALA A 157 16.27 -20.90 -16.52
C ALA A 157 15.11 -20.08 -17.11
N ASP A 158 14.51 -19.17 -16.34
CA ASP A 158 13.48 -18.27 -16.86
C ASP A 158 14.01 -17.27 -17.90
N LEU A 159 15.33 -17.04 -17.89
CA LEU A 159 16.04 -16.08 -18.74
C LEU A 159 16.90 -16.78 -19.81
N ASP A 160 16.81 -18.11 -19.93
CA ASP A 160 17.61 -18.93 -20.84
C ASP A 160 19.13 -18.71 -20.69
N LEU A 161 19.57 -18.40 -19.46
CA LEU A 161 20.97 -18.14 -19.14
C LEU A 161 21.67 -19.41 -18.60
N PRO A 162 22.93 -19.65 -19.01
CA PRO A 162 23.70 -20.80 -18.53
C PRO A 162 24.07 -20.62 -17.05
N SER A 163 24.01 -21.70 -16.30
CA SER A 163 24.52 -21.77 -14.93
C SER A 163 25.97 -22.27 -14.96
N ASN A 164 26.95 -21.42 -14.69
CA ASN A 164 28.34 -21.82 -14.46
C ASN A 164 28.54 -22.24 -12.98
N GLY A 165 29.66 -22.93 -12.68
CA GLY A 165 29.91 -23.51 -11.37
C GLY A 165 29.85 -22.50 -10.20
N ALA A 166 30.44 -21.32 -10.36
CA ALA A 166 30.41 -20.26 -9.33
C ALA A 166 29.00 -19.69 -9.13
N LEU A 167 28.30 -19.42 -10.23
CA LEU A 167 26.94 -18.90 -10.21
C LEU A 167 25.95 -19.94 -9.68
N ALA A 168 26.11 -21.21 -10.06
CA ALA A 168 25.32 -22.32 -9.51
C ALA A 168 25.50 -22.43 -7.99
N LEU A 169 26.71 -22.25 -7.48
CA LEU A 169 26.99 -22.25 -6.04
C LEU A 169 26.38 -21.04 -5.34
N ALA A 170 26.49 -19.85 -5.92
CA ALA A 170 25.90 -18.63 -5.37
C ALA A 170 24.35 -18.71 -5.30
N LEU A 171 23.72 -19.36 -6.28
CA LEU A 171 22.28 -19.53 -6.36
C LEU A 171 21.76 -20.84 -5.74
N ALA A 172 22.61 -21.65 -5.11
CA ALA A 172 22.22 -22.96 -4.58
C ALA A 172 21.12 -22.85 -3.49
N LEU A 173 21.18 -21.82 -2.66
CA LEU A 173 20.19 -21.56 -1.60
C LEU A 173 19.09 -20.59 -2.07
N HIS A 174 19.40 -19.70 -3.00
CA HIS A 174 18.54 -18.65 -3.51
C HIS A 174 18.50 -18.70 -5.05
N PRO A 175 17.64 -19.55 -5.64
CA PRO A 175 17.67 -19.81 -7.08
C PRO A 175 17.27 -18.62 -7.96
N PHE A 176 16.95 -17.48 -7.35
CA PHE A 176 16.45 -16.31 -8.04
C PHE A 176 17.51 -15.26 -8.26
N VAL A 177 17.69 -14.85 -9.50
CA VAL A 177 18.45 -13.65 -9.90
C VAL A 177 17.62 -12.37 -9.73
N LEU A 178 16.30 -12.49 -9.86
CA LEU A 178 15.33 -11.49 -9.40
C LEU A 178 14.44 -12.16 -8.36
N PRO A 179 14.38 -11.67 -7.12
CA PRO A 179 13.60 -12.33 -6.08
C PRO A 179 12.10 -12.23 -6.37
N PRO A 180 11.29 -13.23 -6.01
CA PRO A 180 9.84 -13.12 -6.07
C PRO A 180 9.33 -12.09 -5.05
N LEU A 181 8.28 -11.37 -5.41
CA LEU A 181 7.68 -10.29 -4.61
C LEU A 181 6.25 -10.65 -4.16
N PRO A 182 6.05 -11.68 -3.31
CA PRO A 182 4.72 -12.12 -2.92
C PRO A 182 3.97 -11.09 -2.08
N HIS A 183 4.68 -10.19 -1.40
CA HIS A 183 4.07 -9.11 -0.61
C HIS A 183 3.43 -8.01 -1.47
N THR A 184 3.61 -8.01 -2.79
CA THR A 184 2.83 -7.15 -3.70
C THR A 184 1.32 -7.41 -3.61
N LEU A 185 0.89 -8.58 -3.11
CA LEU A 185 -0.50 -8.86 -2.78
C LEU A 185 -1.06 -7.87 -1.76
N CYS A 186 -0.25 -7.48 -0.77
CA CYS A 186 -0.56 -6.43 0.20
C CYS A 186 -0.11 -5.07 -0.38
N MET A 187 -0.82 -4.58 -1.37
CA MET A 187 -0.39 -3.39 -2.13
C MET A 187 -0.22 -2.14 -1.26
N ARG A 188 -0.98 -2.06 -0.15
CA ARG A 188 -0.86 -0.99 0.83
C ARG A 188 0.53 -0.87 1.45
N GLU A 189 1.24 -1.98 1.63
CA GLU A 189 2.56 -1.98 2.27
C GLU A 189 3.63 -1.21 1.46
N SER A 190 3.55 -1.26 0.13
CA SER A 190 4.58 -0.69 -0.76
C SER A 190 4.52 0.83 -0.89
N HIS A 191 3.36 1.44 -0.66
CA HIS A 191 3.15 2.87 -0.77
C HIS A 191 1.86 3.31 -0.09
N SER A 192 1.78 4.59 0.31
CA SER A 192 0.58 5.16 0.92
C SER A 192 0.35 6.56 0.39
N TRP A 193 -0.89 6.86 0.05
CA TRP A 193 -1.29 8.20 -0.37
C TRP A 193 -1.72 9.04 0.83
N VAL A 194 -1.23 10.27 0.87
CA VAL A 194 -1.66 11.31 1.79
C VAL A 194 -1.92 12.57 0.98
N GLN A 195 -3.15 13.01 0.93
CA GLN A 195 -3.60 14.08 0.05
C GLN A 195 -3.17 13.86 -1.42
N HIS A 196 -2.50 14.80 -2.03
CA HIS A 196 -2.06 14.79 -3.43
C HIS A 196 -0.68 14.16 -3.68
N GLY A 197 -0.12 13.51 -2.69
CA GLY A 197 1.16 12.84 -2.79
C GLY A 197 1.20 11.49 -2.08
N MET A 198 2.33 10.82 -2.16
CA MET A 198 2.49 9.47 -1.61
C MET A 198 3.84 9.26 -0.96
N THR A 199 3.92 8.26 -0.10
CA THR A 199 5.18 7.67 0.35
C THR A 199 5.49 6.44 -0.48
N LEU A 200 6.76 6.20 -0.79
CA LEU A 200 7.26 4.94 -1.34
C LEU A 200 7.93 4.17 -0.21
N ASN A 201 7.28 3.13 0.25
CA ASN A 201 7.62 2.48 1.49
C ASN A 201 8.71 1.42 1.32
N ARG A 202 9.49 1.26 2.37
CA ARG A 202 10.59 0.31 2.42
C ARG A 202 10.51 -0.47 3.72
N ALA A 203 10.23 -1.75 3.62
CA ALA A 203 10.26 -2.64 4.77
C ALA A 203 11.71 -2.86 5.26
N GLY A 204 11.93 -2.69 6.57
CA GLY A 204 13.28 -2.77 7.15
C GLY A 204 13.92 -4.16 7.15
N TRP A 205 13.13 -5.20 6.99
CA TRP A 205 13.56 -6.60 7.04
C TRP A 205 13.59 -7.28 5.67
N ARG A 206 13.13 -6.60 4.63
CA ARG A 206 13.15 -7.08 3.25
C ARG A 206 14.41 -6.61 2.56
N GLY A 207 14.91 -7.43 1.64
CA GLY A 207 16.01 -7.10 0.75
C GLY A 207 15.77 -5.85 -0.11
N PRO A 208 16.40 -5.72 -1.27
CA PRO A 208 16.31 -4.53 -2.10
C PRO A 208 14.86 -4.14 -2.42
N ARG A 209 14.60 -2.85 -2.52
CA ARG A 209 13.35 -2.10 -2.63
C ARG A 209 12.47 -2.40 -3.85
N SER A 210 12.34 -3.64 -4.27
CA SER A 210 11.77 -3.96 -5.58
C SER A 210 10.28 -3.66 -5.70
N GLU A 211 9.47 -3.88 -4.66
CA GLU A 211 8.03 -3.57 -4.69
C GLU A 211 7.76 -2.08 -4.90
N ALA A 212 8.38 -1.24 -4.05
CA ALA A 212 8.24 0.21 -4.16
C ALA A 212 8.80 0.74 -5.49
N LEU A 213 9.83 0.08 -6.04
CA LEU A 213 10.42 0.44 -7.32
C LEU A 213 9.47 0.19 -8.50
N LEU A 214 8.75 -0.96 -8.50
CA LEU A 214 7.74 -1.24 -9.52
C LEU A 214 6.61 -0.21 -9.48
N VAL A 215 6.15 0.12 -8.29
CA VAL A 215 5.13 1.15 -8.06
C VAL A 215 5.63 2.52 -8.52
N ALA A 216 6.85 2.91 -8.16
CA ALA A 216 7.46 4.17 -8.59
C ALA A 216 7.55 4.28 -10.12
N ALA A 217 7.89 3.19 -10.81
CA ALA A 217 7.91 3.16 -12.26
C ALA A 217 6.53 3.42 -12.86
N VAL A 218 5.48 2.78 -12.32
CA VAL A 218 4.10 3.01 -12.78
C VAL A 218 3.72 4.48 -12.63
N TYR A 219 3.91 5.09 -11.45
CA TYR A 219 3.55 6.49 -11.24
C TYR A 219 4.40 7.47 -12.06
N ARG A 220 5.63 7.09 -12.38
CA ARG A 220 6.54 7.93 -13.17
C ARG A 220 6.24 7.89 -14.68
N PHE A 221 5.92 6.72 -15.22
CA PHE A 221 5.91 6.51 -16.67
C PHE A 221 4.51 6.28 -17.25
N HIS A 222 3.56 5.82 -16.44
CA HIS A 222 2.23 5.52 -16.96
C HIS A 222 1.47 6.80 -17.35
N PRO A 223 0.85 6.86 -18.54
CA PRO A 223 0.19 8.05 -19.07
C PRO A 223 -0.87 8.65 -18.13
N ARG A 224 -1.56 7.79 -17.36
CA ARG A 224 -2.57 8.20 -16.38
C ARG A 224 -2.03 9.17 -15.32
N PHE A 225 -0.80 8.97 -14.86
CA PHE A 225 -0.19 9.75 -13.79
C PHE A 225 0.75 10.84 -14.32
N LYS A 226 1.11 10.79 -15.60
CA LYS A 226 2.09 11.70 -16.20
C LYS A 226 1.60 13.16 -16.22
N SER A 227 0.29 13.39 -16.39
CA SER A 227 -0.30 14.73 -16.43
C SER A 227 -0.40 15.39 -15.04
N LEU A 228 -0.49 14.56 -13.98
CA LEU A 228 -0.54 15.00 -12.59
C LEU A 228 0.31 14.03 -11.74
N PRO A 229 1.65 14.16 -11.82
CA PRO A 229 2.53 13.25 -11.07
C PRO A 229 2.37 13.49 -9.57
N PRO A 230 2.27 12.41 -8.76
CA PRO A 230 2.16 12.55 -7.33
C PRO A 230 3.43 13.17 -6.75
N ARG A 231 3.28 14.01 -5.74
CA ARG A 231 4.41 14.41 -4.91
C ARG A 231 4.89 13.21 -4.09
N ILE A 232 6.20 13.00 -4.04
CA ILE A 232 6.76 11.97 -3.17
C ILE A 232 7.10 12.60 -1.82
N TRP A 233 6.34 12.22 -0.78
CA TRP A 233 6.57 12.69 0.57
C TRP A 233 7.78 12.02 1.21
N TRP A 234 7.99 10.75 0.90
CA TRP A 234 9.08 9.95 1.45
C TRP A 234 9.38 8.74 0.55
N GLY A 235 10.62 8.23 0.57
CA GLY A 235 11.02 7.03 -0.16
C GLY A 235 12.03 7.29 -1.27
N ASP A 236 11.70 7.08 -2.52
CA ASP A 236 12.64 7.16 -3.64
C ASP A 236 12.78 8.60 -4.18
N ASN A 237 13.54 9.42 -3.47
CA ASN A 237 13.93 10.72 -3.99
C ASN A 237 15.43 10.72 -4.31
N PRO A 238 15.84 10.74 -5.59
CA PRO A 238 17.24 10.89 -5.98
C PRO A 238 17.74 12.24 -5.46
N GLY A 239 18.57 12.21 -4.45
CA GLY A 239 19.14 13.43 -3.81
C GLY A 239 18.60 13.72 -2.42
N SER A 240 17.66 12.96 -1.87
CA SER A 240 17.28 13.11 -0.48
C SER A 240 18.38 12.57 0.46
N THR A 241 18.65 13.33 1.52
CA THR A 241 19.53 12.95 2.62
C THR A 241 18.91 11.89 3.54
N GLN A 242 17.97 11.09 3.02
CA GLN A 242 17.33 10.04 3.78
C GLN A 242 18.38 9.03 4.25
N THR A 243 18.37 8.77 5.54
CA THR A 243 19.29 7.78 6.10
C THR A 243 19.02 6.41 5.50
N PRO A 244 20.05 5.66 5.11
CA PRO A 244 19.91 4.35 4.46
C PRO A 244 19.12 3.32 5.27
N TYR A 245 18.92 3.59 6.57
CA TYR A 245 18.36 2.66 7.54
C TYR A 245 16.89 2.94 7.92
N ALA A 246 16.32 4.11 7.59
CA ALA A 246 14.93 4.39 7.91
C ALA A 246 13.98 3.50 7.08
N CYS A 247 13.01 2.86 7.73
CA CYS A 247 11.99 2.04 7.10
C CYS A 247 10.58 2.48 7.50
N ALA A 248 9.63 2.28 6.62
CA ALA A 248 8.20 2.49 6.84
C ALA A 248 7.39 1.45 6.05
N GLU A 249 6.25 1.05 6.60
CA GLU A 249 5.23 0.25 5.92
C GLU A 249 3.94 1.04 5.80
N GLY A 250 3.20 0.83 4.72
CA GLY A 250 2.05 1.66 4.42
C GLY A 250 0.84 1.42 5.30
N GLY A 251 0.72 0.24 5.88
CA GLY A 251 -0.31 -0.06 6.86
C GLY A 251 -0.17 0.72 8.18
N ASP A 252 0.98 1.37 8.37
CA ASP A 252 1.22 2.28 9.50
C ASP A 252 0.90 3.74 9.18
N ILE A 253 0.57 4.11 7.94
CA ILE A 253 0.37 5.50 7.54
C ILE A 253 -1.10 5.72 7.15
N MET A 254 -1.85 6.42 8.00
CA MET A 254 -3.29 6.63 7.86
C MET A 254 -3.64 8.12 7.86
N PRO A 255 -4.08 8.71 6.75
CA PRO A 255 -4.73 10.01 6.75
C PRO A 255 -6.13 9.87 7.35
N LEU A 256 -6.42 10.57 8.46
CA LEU A 256 -7.70 10.44 9.17
C LEU A 256 -8.74 11.52 8.80
N GLY A 257 -8.35 12.49 8.00
CA GLY A 257 -9.17 13.67 7.72
C GLY A 257 -8.69 14.90 8.46
N HIS A 258 -9.27 16.07 8.16
CA HIS A 258 -8.98 17.35 8.81
C HIS A 258 -7.49 17.72 8.94
N GLY A 259 -6.65 17.22 8.02
CA GLY A 259 -5.20 17.43 8.06
C GLY A 259 -4.48 16.64 9.15
N VAL A 260 -5.12 15.63 9.73
CA VAL A 260 -4.54 14.71 10.72
C VAL A 260 -4.04 13.45 10.02
N VAL A 261 -2.80 13.06 10.32
CA VAL A 261 -2.21 11.80 9.87
C VAL A 261 -1.73 11.01 11.08
N LEU A 262 -2.19 9.76 11.18
CA LEU A 262 -1.74 8.81 12.20
C LEU A 262 -0.63 7.94 11.62
N ILE A 263 0.48 7.80 12.32
CA ILE A 263 1.61 6.95 11.91
C ILE A 263 1.97 6.00 13.06
N GLY A 264 1.78 4.68 12.82
CA GLY A 264 2.32 3.64 13.69
C GLY A 264 3.85 3.66 13.68
N THR A 265 4.49 3.58 14.85
CA THR A 265 5.95 3.53 14.95
C THR A 265 6.38 2.32 15.77
N GLY A 266 7.38 1.58 15.29
CA GLY A 266 7.82 0.36 15.94
C GLY A 266 8.88 -0.38 15.14
N VAL A 267 8.72 -1.69 15.05
CA VAL A 267 9.66 -2.56 14.30
C VAL A 267 9.46 -2.48 12.79
N ARG A 268 8.27 -2.09 12.32
CA ARG A 268 7.92 -1.99 10.91
C ARG A 268 8.16 -0.58 10.36
N THR A 269 7.69 0.42 11.09
CA THR A 269 7.92 1.84 10.76
C THR A 269 8.71 2.48 11.87
N GLN A 270 9.91 2.96 11.56
CA GLN A 270 10.77 3.58 12.54
C GLN A 270 10.33 5.03 12.83
N ALA A 271 10.50 5.47 14.08
CA ALA A 271 10.19 6.84 14.49
C ALA A 271 10.91 7.89 13.64
N GLN A 272 12.13 7.58 13.17
CA GLN A 272 12.87 8.44 12.27
C GLN A 272 12.18 8.62 10.91
N ALA A 273 11.61 7.54 10.35
CA ALA A 273 10.82 7.63 9.11
C ALA A 273 9.55 8.45 9.34
N ALA A 274 8.85 8.24 10.45
CA ALA A 274 7.67 9.01 10.82
C ALA A 274 7.97 10.51 10.92
N LEU A 275 9.10 10.89 11.53
CA LEU A 275 9.55 12.28 11.62
C LEU A 275 9.85 12.89 10.24
N GLN A 276 10.52 12.14 9.36
CA GLN A 276 10.82 12.59 8.00
C GLN A 276 9.54 12.75 7.16
N ILE A 277 8.60 11.80 7.28
CA ILE A 277 7.28 11.88 6.62
C ILE A 277 6.51 13.11 7.11
N ALA A 278 6.43 13.30 8.44
CA ALA A 278 5.77 14.45 9.04
C ALA A 278 6.37 15.77 8.53
N HIS A 279 7.69 15.87 8.47
CA HIS A 279 8.38 17.06 7.94
C HIS A 279 7.95 17.36 6.50
N SER A 280 7.99 16.36 5.62
CA SER A 280 7.61 16.54 4.22
C SER A 280 6.14 16.89 4.05
N LEU A 281 5.26 16.29 4.86
CA LEU A 281 3.83 16.61 4.86
C LEU A 281 3.57 18.05 5.31
N PHE A 282 4.26 18.53 6.34
CA PHE A 282 4.13 19.90 6.83
C PHE A 282 4.68 20.92 5.83
N GLU A 283 5.85 20.68 5.25
CA GLU A 283 6.40 21.52 4.18
C GLU A 283 5.49 21.60 2.95
N GLY A 284 4.80 20.51 2.65
CA GLY A 284 3.85 20.43 1.54
C GLY A 284 2.46 20.93 1.86
N GLY A 285 2.16 21.29 3.11
CA GLY A 285 0.81 21.68 3.54
C GLY A 285 -0.19 20.54 3.52
N ALA A 286 0.29 19.28 3.51
CA ALA A 286 -0.55 18.08 3.42
C ALA A 286 -1.01 17.55 4.79
N ALA A 287 -0.43 18.03 5.88
CA ALA A 287 -0.88 17.76 7.23
C ALA A 287 -0.79 19.02 8.11
N GLN A 288 -1.62 19.08 9.14
CA GLN A 288 -1.58 20.08 10.21
C GLN A 288 -1.08 19.43 11.51
N THR A 289 -1.39 18.14 11.68
CA THR A 289 -1.01 17.35 12.84
C THR A 289 -0.61 15.94 12.38
N VAL A 290 0.52 15.44 12.88
CA VAL A 290 0.89 14.05 12.74
C VAL A 290 1.00 13.43 14.13
N ILE A 291 0.31 12.30 14.34
CA ILE A 291 0.33 11.57 15.60
C ILE A 291 1.17 10.31 15.36
N ALA A 292 2.30 10.20 16.06
CA ALA A 292 3.10 8.99 16.08
C ALA A 292 2.63 8.09 17.23
N ALA A 293 2.06 6.93 16.89
CA ALA A 293 1.59 5.92 17.81
C ALA A 293 2.66 4.83 17.99
N GLN A 294 3.24 4.70 19.17
CA GLN A 294 4.27 3.72 19.42
C GLN A 294 3.67 2.33 19.60
N MET A 295 3.84 1.50 18.58
CA MET A 295 3.32 0.13 18.55
C MET A 295 4.10 -0.79 19.50
N PRO A 296 3.43 -1.65 20.27
CA PRO A 296 4.08 -2.64 21.11
C PRO A 296 4.77 -3.71 20.24
N ARG A 297 5.80 -4.35 20.81
CA ARG A 297 6.53 -5.45 20.13
C ARG A 297 5.81 -6.79 20.34
N LEU A 298 4.54 -6.86 19.95
CA LEU A 298 3.73 -8.08 20.03
C LEU A 298 3.56 -8.67 18.63
N ARG A 299 3.80 -9.97 18.49
CA ARG A 299 3.62 -10.67 17.21
C ARG A 299 2.18 -10.52 16.71
N GLY A 300 2.04 -10.14 15.44
CA GLY A 300 0.73 -9.90 14.81
C GLY A 300 0.15 -8.51 15.04
N SER A 301 0.80 -7.68 15.87
CA SER A 301 0.34 -6.32 16.20
C SER A 301 1.40 -5.26 15.90
N GLU A 302 2.35 -5.58 15.04
CA GLU A 302 3.45 -4.69 14.72
C GLU A 302 3.08 -3.58 13.72
N VAL A 303 1.87 -3.64 13.12
CA VAL A 303 1.37 -2.70 12.11
C VAL A 303 0.04 -2.12 12.58
N LEU A 304 -0.13 -0.82 12.41
CA LEU A 304 -1.30 -0.08 12.90
C LEU A 304 -2.62 -0.59 12.29
N GLU A 305 -2.67 -0.88 10.98
CA GLU A 305 -3.87 -1.38 10.30
C GLU A 305 -4.44 -2.69 10.85
N ARG A 306 -3.63 -3.45 11.60
CA ARG A 306 -4.07 -4.69 12.25
C ARG A 306 -4.72 -4.48 13.61
N VAL A 307 -4.60 -3.29 14.15
CA VAL A 307 -5.07 -2.98 15.51
C VAL A 307 -6.03 -1.81 15.59
N PHE A 308 -6.11 -1.04 14.51
CA PHE A 308 -6.97 0.15 14.42
C PHE A 308 -7.44 0.36 12.99
N THR A 309 -8.71 0.68 12.80
CA THR A 309 -9.29 1.09 11.51
C THR A 309 -10.41 2.10 11.71
N GLN A 310 -10.40 3.15 10.89
CA GLN A 310 -11.49 4.10 10.81
C GLN A 310 -12.57 3.57 9.85
N CYS A 311 -13.82 3.46 10.33
CA CYS A 311 -14.97 2.97 9.54
C CYS A 311 -15.91 4.09 9.09
N SER A 312 -15.94 5.18 9.85
CA SER A 312 -16.59 6.45 9.51
C SER A 312 -15.85 7.59 10.23
N PRO A 313 -16.19 8.87 10.02
CA PRO A 313 -15.55 9.95 10.78
C PRO A 313 -15.61 9.76 12.30
N GLU A 314 -16.65 9.11 12.80
CA GLU A 314 -16.90 8.92 14.24
C GLU A 314 -16.78 7.48 14.72
N VAL A 315 -16.70 6.48 13.82
CA VAL A 315 -16.68 5.06 14.17
C VAL A 315 -15.33 4.45 13.83
N VAL A 316 -14.72 3.82 14.82
CA VAL A 316 -13.44 3.12 14.66
C VAL A 316 -13.52 1.70 15.21
N THR A 317 -12.75 0.79 14.65
CA THR A 317 -12.45 -0.49 15.30
C THR A 317 -11.07 -0.43 15.92
N TYR A 318 -10.88 -1.13 17.04
CA TYR A 318 -9.59 -1.18 17.71
C TYR A 318 -9.42 -2.47 18.52
N ARG A 319 -8.17 -2.86 18.75
CA ARG A 319 -7.77 -3.96 19.62
C ARG A 319 -7.38 -3.42 20.99
N PRO A 320 -8.22 -3.59 22.02
CA PRO A 320 -7.94 -3.05 23.36
C PRO A 320 -6.61 -3.52 23.93
N ASP A 321 -6.32 -4.82 23.87
CA ASP A 321 -5.09 -5.43 24.40
C ASP A 321 -3.79 -4.83 23.85
N VAL A 322 -3.87 -4.17 22.69
CA VAL A 322 -2.75 -3.50 22.03
C VAL A 322 -2.85 -1.98 22.19
N VAL A 323 -4.00 -1.41 21.81
CA VAL A 323 -4.19 0.04 21.73
C VAL A 323 -4.11 0.72 23.09
N ASP A 324 -4.57 0.05 24.17
CA ASP A 324 -4.47 0.56 25.54
C ASP A 324 -3.01 0.74 26.03
N SER A 325 -2.06 0.06 25.36
CA SER A 325 -0.63 0.16 25.66
C SER A 325 0.13 1.16 24.78
N ILE A 326 -0.53 1.74 23.77
CA ILE A 326 0.10 2.67 22.83
C ILE A 326 0.37 4.01 23.51
N SER A 327 1.61 4.48 23.41
CA SER A 327 1.98 5.85 23.75
C SER A 327 2.04 6.72 22.49
N CYS A 328 1.55 7.96 22.59
CA CYS A 328 1.45 8.87 21.48
C CYS A 328 2.39 10.05 21.59
N GLN A 329 2.91 10.49 20.45
CA GLN A 329 3.63 11.75 20.29
C GLN A 329 2.92 12.57 19.21
N GLU A 330 2.51 13.76 19.56
CA GLU A 330 1.88 14.71 18.64
C GLU A 330 2.95 15.60 18.02
N MET A 331 2.99 15.66 16.71
CA MET A 331 3.90 16.49 15.92
C MET A 331 3.10 17.58 15.21
N ARG A 332 3.63 18.80 15.24
CA ARG A 332 3.06 19.97 14.55
C ARG A 332 4.15 20.74 13.82
N PRO A 333 3.80 21.49 12.76
CA PRO A 333 4.77 22.35 12.09
C PRO A 333 5.32 23.40 13.05
N GLY A 334 6.60 23.66 12.97
CA GLY A 334 7.23 24.75 13.72
C GLY A 334 6.75 26.13 13.25
N THR A 335 6.83 27.12 14.13
CA THR A 335 6.47 28.49 13.78
C THR A 335 7.43 29.07 12.75
N ARG A 336 6.91 29.70 11.68
CA ARG A 336 7.68 30.39 10.63
C ARG A 336 8.75 29.52 9.93
N GLY A 337 8.45 28.23 9.70
CA GLY A 337 9.41 27.32 9.07
C GLY A 337 10.53 26.83 10.01
N GLY A 338 10.35 26.98 11.30
CA GLY A 338 11.22 26.41 12.33
C GLY A 338 11.08 24.88 12.44
N PRO A 339 11.84 24.26 13.34
CA PRO A 339 11.81 22.81 13.52
C PRO A 339 10.42 22.33 13.97
N ILE A 340 10.08 21.09 13.61
CA ILE A 340 8.86 20.42 14.07
C ILE A 340 8.80 20.46 15.60
N THR A 341 7.63 20.79 16.14
CA THR A 341 7.37 20.63 17.57
C THR A 341 6.86 19.21 17.82
N VAL A 342 7.39 18.57 18.85
CA VAL A 342 6.98 17.23 19.27
C VAL A 342 6.53 17.30 20.72
N GLN A 343 5.30 16.89 20.99
CA GLN A 343 4.72 16.84 22.32
C GLN A 343 4.35 15.41 22.68
N ALA A 344 4.91 14.90 23.78
CA ALA A 344 4.49 13.60 24.32
C ALA A 344 3.10 13.71 24.94
N ARG A 345 2.20 12.82 24.58
CA ARG A 345 0.83 12.71 25.11
C ARG A 345 0.80 11.62 26.22
N ALA A 346 1.68 11.78 27.21
CA ALA A 346 1.88 10.77 28.25
C ALA A 346 0.60 10.52 29.07
N GLY A 347 0.22 9.25 29.21
CA GLY A 347 -0.95 8.83 29.97
C GLY A 347 -2.31 9.16 29.34
N VAL A 348 -2.31 9.68 28.10
CA VAL A 348 -3.55 9.90 27.34
C VAL A 348 -3.76 8.74 26.37
N HIS A 349 -4.95 8.16 26.39
CA HIS A 349 -5.30 7.05 25.52
C HIS A 349 -5.29 7.47 24.04
N LEU A 350 -4.90 6.58 23.11
CA LEU A 350 -4.83 6.88 21.67
C LEU A 350 -6.16 7.46 21.15
N LEU A 351 -7.28 6.87 21.52
CA LEU A 351 -8.60 7.32 21.03
C LEU A 351 -8.94 8.74 21.48
N ASP A 352 -8.51 9.14 22.69
CA ASP A 352 -8.71 10.50 23.17
C ASP A 352 -7.83 11.50 22.41
N VAL A 353 -6.56 11.11 22.16
CA VAL A 353 -5.65 11.93 21.33
C VAL A 353 -6.22 12.13 19.93
N LEU A 354 -6.81 11.07 19.34
CA LEU A 354 -7.42 11.16 18.01
C LEU A 354 -8.70 12.00 18.02
N SER A 355 -9.57 11.84 19.04
CA SER A 355 -10.78 12.65 19.21
C SER A 355 -10.45 14.13 19.27
N GLU A 356 -9.48 14.52 20.09
CA GLU A 356 -9.00 15.90 20.19
C GLU A 356 -8.45 16.43 18.86
N ALA A 357 -7.61 15.64 18.19
CA ALA A 357 -6.95 16.05 16.94
C ALA A 357 -7.96 16.21 15.78
N LEU A 358 -8.99 15.36 15.74
CA LEU A 358 -10.04 15.39 14.74
C LEU A 358 -11.15 16.43 15.06
N GLY A 359 -11.14 17.01 16.28
CA GLY A 359 -12.21 17.89 16.73
C GLY A 359 -13.53 17.15 16.95
N ALA A 360 -13.50 15.84 17.10
CA ALA A 360 -14.67 15.01 17.35
C ALA A 360 -14.96 14.95 18.86
N PRO A 361 -16.23 15.00 19.29
CA PRO A 361 -16.55 14.99 20.72
C PRO A 361 -16.18 13.66 21.39
N THR A 362 -16.33 12.54 20.68
CA THR A 362 -15.94 11.19 21.13
C THR A 362 -15.98 10.25 19.91
N LEU A 363 -15.01 9.38 19.78
CA LEU A 363 -15.03 8.29 18.80
C LEU A 363 -15.86 7.13 19.33
N ASN A 364 -16.80 6.63 18.53
CA ASN A 364 -17.51 5.39 18.82
C ASN A 364 -16.57 4.20 18.50
N ALA A 365 -15.92 3.70 19.53
CA ALA A 365 -14.88 2.69 19.41
C ALA A 365 -15.43 1.27 19.60
N ILE A 366 -15.30 0.46 18.56
CA ILE A 366 -15.75 -0.93 18.54
C ILE A 366 -14.55 -1.82 18.83
N ALA A 367 -14.53 -2.41 20.01
CA ALA A 367 -13.51 -3.35 20.39
C ALA A 367 -13.59 -4.63 19.54
N THR A 368 -12.46 -5.06 18.99
CA THR A 368 -12.29 -6.31 18.25
C THR A 368 -11.43 -7.29 19.07
N GLY A 369 -11.33 -8.54 18.63
CA GLY A 369 -10.59 -9.58 19.34
C GLY A 369 -11.43 -10.28 20.41
N ALA A 370 -10.75 -11.01 21.31
CA ALA A 370 -11.38 -11.76 22.38
C ALA A 370 -11.73 -10.85 23.55
N ASP A 371 -12.95 -11.01 24.07
CA ASP A 371 -13.20 -10.59 25.44
C ASP A 371 -12.38 -11.49 26.39
N ALA A 372 -11.84 -10.93 27.45
CA ALA A 372 -11.05 -11.69 28.43
C ALA A 372 -11.85 -12.91 28.93
N GLY A 373 -11.39 -14.12 28.59
CA GLY A 373 -12.06 -15.38 28.91
C GLY A 373 -12.89 -16.00 27.80
N ASP A 374 -12.98 -15.38 26.60
CA ASP A 374 -13.68 -15.96 25.47
C ASP A 374 -12.79 -16.92 24.67
N LEU A 375 -13.03 -18.23 24.86
CA LEU A 375 -12.33 -19.31 24.15
C LEU A 375 -12.64 -19.38 22.63
N HIS A 376 -13.60 -18.59 22.16
CA HIS A 376 -14.05 -18.53 20.76
C HIS A 376 -13.72 -17.19 20.10
N ALA A 377 -12.68 -16.51 20.57
CA ALA A 377 -12.17 -15.30 19.92
C ALA A 377 -11.93 -15.54 18.42
N GLU A 378 -12.15 -14.52 17.63
CA GLU A 378 -11.66 -14.52 16.25
C GLU A 378 -10.14 -14.69 16.33
N PRO A 379 -9.59 -15.84 15.90
CA PRO A 379 -8.21 -16.23 16.24
C PRO A 379 -7.16 -15.41 15.52
N TRP A 380 -7.57 -14.58 14.57
CA TRP A 380 -6.69 -13.82 13.72
C TRP A 380 -7.14 -12.36 13.71
N ASP A 381 -6.22 -11.47 13.96
CA ASP A 381 -6.38 -10.04 14.18
C ASP A 381 -6.79 -9.23 12.95
N ASP A 382 -7.30 -9.86 11.91
CA ASP A 382 -7.71 -9.23 10.67
C ASP A 382 -9.10 -8.54 10.74
N GLY A 383 -9.80 -8.66 11.87
CA GLY A 383 -11.05 -7.92 12.10
C GLY A 383 -10.90 -6.40 12.07
N ASN A 384 -9.73 -5.86 12.43
CA ASN A 384 -9.43 -4.44 12.31
C ASN A 384 -8.99 -4.01 10.90
N GLY A 385 -8.69 -4.95 10.01
CA GLY A 385 -8.24 -4.64 8.67
C GLY A 385 -9.38 -4.44 7.66
N ALA A 386 -10.53 -3.95 8.07
CA ALA A 386 -11.63 -3.64 7.16
C ALA A 386 -11.30 -2.43 6.29
N LEU A 387 -11.71 -2.47 5.01
CA LEU A 387 -11.53 -1.37 4.07
C LEU A 387 -12.80 -0.52 4.01
N ALA A 388 -12.75 0.72 4.44
CA ALA A 388 -13.86 1.63 4.24
C ALA A 388 -14.00 2.00 2.76
N LEU A 389 -15.21 1.84 2.22
CA LEU A 389 -15.56 2.21 0.84
C LEU A 389 -16.13 3.63 0.77
N GLU A 390 -16.90 4.00 1.78
CA GLU A 390 -17.42 5.35 2.04
C GLU A 390 -17.77 5.44 3.54
N PRO A 391 -18.06 6.63 4.09
CA PRO A 391 -18.36 6.76 5.52
C PRO A 391 -19.47 5.80 5.97
N GLY A 392 -19.16 4.91 6.91
CA GLY A 392 -20.10 3.93 7.44
C GLY A 392 -20.34 2.69 6.57
N VAL A 393 -19.57 2.50 5.49
CA VAL A 393 -19.64 1.30 4.64
C VAL A 393 -18.26 0.67 4.53
N VAL A 394 -18.09 -0.55 4.97
CA VAL A 394 -16.81 -1.27 4.96
C VAL A 394 -16.87 -2.59 4.21
N LEU A 395 -15.75 -2.98 3.63
CA LEU A 395 -15.50 -4.30 3.06
C LEU A 395 -14.65 -5.09 4.05
N ALA A 396 -15.10 -6.28 4.43
CA ALA A 396 -14.44 -7.14 5.41
C ALA A 396 -14.52 -8.61 5.01
N PHE A 397 -13.63 -9.44 5.55
CA PHE A 397 -13.73 -10.87 5.34
C PHE A 397 -14.92 -11.48 6.10
N GLU A 398 -15.65 -12.40 5.45
CA GLU A 398 -16.83 -13.08 6.01
C GLU A 398 -16.51 -13.87 7.28
N ARG A 399 -15.25 -14.35 7.43
CA ARG A 399 -14.78 -15.08 8.61
C ARG A 399 -14.78 -14.25 9.90
N ASN A 400 -14.75 -12.92 9.81
CA ASN A 400 -14.75 -12.00 10.94
C ASN A 400 -16.17 -11.79 11.51
N THR A 401 -16.87 -12.88 11.80
CA THR A 401 -18.30 -12.88 12.10
C THR A 401 -18.69 -12.01 13.30
N ARG A 402 -17.85 -11.96 14.34
CA ARG A 402 -18.11 -11.15 15.55
C ARG A 402 -17.89 -9.68 15.30
N THR A 403 -16.74 -9.32 14.71
CA THR A 403 -16.43 -7.94 14.37
C THR A 403 -17.45 -7.40 13.38
N ASN A 404 -17.81 -8.16 12.35
CA ASN A 404 -18.83 -7.79 11.38
C ASN A 404 -20.20 -7.56 12.05
N LYS A 405 -20.58 -8.41 13.02
CA LYS A 405 -21.81 -8.22 13.81
C LYS A 405 -21.77 -6.93 14.64
N ARG A 406 -20.66 -6.67 15.34
CA ARG A 406 -20.50 -5.45 16.16
C ARG A 406 -20.53 -4.18 15.32
N LEU A 407 -19.89 -4.20 14.14
CA LEU A 407 -19.95 -3.11 13.17
C LEU A 407 -21.40 -2.82 12.72
N ARG A 408 -22.16 -3.86 12.36
CA ARG A 408 -23.58 -3.70 11.99
C ARG A 408 -24.43 -3.17 13.14
N GLN A 409 -24.17 -3.58 14.37
CA GLN A 409 -24.85 -3.06 15.56
C GLN A 409 -24.53 -1.58 15.81
N ALA A 410 -23.37 -1.11 15.40
CA ALA A 410 -22.97 0.30 15.46
C ALA A 410 -23.45 1.11 14.25
N GLY A 411 -24.27 0.53 13.36
CA GLY A 411 -24.83 1.20 12.19
C GLY A 411 -23.92 1.22 10.96
N VAL A 412 -22.83 0.44 10.95
CA VAL A 412 -21.94 0.31 9.81
C VAL A 412 -22.45 -0.78 8.87
N GLU A 413 -22.59 -0.47 7.58
CA GLU A 413 -22.83 -1.47 6.55
C GLU A 413 -21.56 -2.29 6.32
N VAL A 414 -21.64 -3.62 6.44
CA VAL A 414 -20.52 -4.53 6.21
C VAL A 414 -20.79 -5.40 5.00
N ILE A 415 -19.96 -5.22 3.98
CA ILE A 415 -19.94 -6.05 2.78
C ILE A 415 -18.94 -7.17 3.04
N GLU A 416 -19.41 -8.40 3.02
CA GLU A 416 -18.58 -9.55 3.31
C GLU A 416 -18.05 -10.18 2.01
N VAL A 417 -16.76 -10.54 2.03
CA VAL A 417 -16.11 -11.27 0.93
C VAL A 417 -15.34 -12.46 1.49
N PRO A 418 -15.24 -13.57 0.73
CA PRO A 418 -14.40 -14.71 1.10
C PRO A 418 -12.92 -14.27 1.24
N GLY A 419 -12.20 -14.82 2.21
CA GLY A 419 -10.83 -14.42 2.43
C GLY A 419 -10.01 -15.37 3.31
N ASP A 420 -10.32 -16.66 3.32
CA ASP A 420 -9.60 -17.66 4.14
C ASP A 420 -8.13 -17.80 3.74
N GLU A 421 -7.85 -17.96 2.44
CA GLU A 421 -6.48 -18.06 1.94
C GLU A 421 -5.79 -16.70 1.89
N LEU A 422 -6.51 -15.62 1.61
CA LEU A 422 -5.99 -14.25 1.69
C LEU A 422 -5.54 -13.90 3.11
N ALA A 423 -6.32 -14.27 4.11
CA ALA A 423 -5.95 -14.03 5.50
C ALA A 423 -4.75 -14.88 5.98
N ARG A 424 -4.51 -16.06 5.38
CA ARG A 424 -3.31 -16.88 5.69
C ARG A 424 -2.00 -16.20 5.36
N VAL A 425 -2.00 -15.26 4.43
CA VAL A 425 -0.80 -14.44 4.14
C VAL A 425 -0.70 -13.20 5.02
N GLY A 426 -1.56 -13.09 6.01
CA GLY A 426 -1.65 -11.94 6.91
C GLY A 426 -2.28 -10.71 6.25
N ALA A 427 -2.95 -10.88 5.10
CA ALA A 427 -3.66 -9.80 4.43
C ALA A 427 -5.08 -9.66 4.99
N ALA A 428 -5.47 -8.44 5.34
CA ALA A 428 -6.86 -8.04 5.52
C ALA A 428 -7.33 -7.26 4.29
N THR A 429 -8.61 -6.99 4.16
CA THR A 429 -9.15 -6.26 2.99
C THR A 429 -8.52 -4.88 2.81
N HIS A 430 -8.12 -4.22 3.91
CA HIS A 430 -7.41 -2.94 3.90
C HIS A 430 -6.02 -3.05 3.27
N ALA A 431 -5.28 -4.12 3.57
CA ALA A 431 -3.92 -4.34 3.07
C ALA A 431 -3.88 -4.71 1.58
N LEU A 432 -4.94 -5.37 1.04
CA LEU A 432 -4.98 -5.88 -0.33
C LEU A 432 -4.92 -4.79 -1.40
N CYS A 433 -5.24 -3.55 -1.07
CA CYS A 433 -5.23 -2.46 -2.02
C CYS A 433 -4.61 -1.19 -1.43
N CYS A 434 -4.04 -0.37 -2.30
CA CYS A 434 -3.67 0.99 -1.95
C CYS A 434 -4.67 1.97 -2.59
N PRO A 435 -5.44 2.74 -1.82
CA PRO A 435 -6.25 3.82 -2.33
C PRO A 435 -5.41 4.84 -3.09
N ILE A 436 -5.84 5.19 -4.31
CA ILE A 436 -5.22 6.24 -5.13
C ILE A 436 -6.08 7.51 -5.07
N ALA A 437 -7.40 7.34 -5.05
CA ALA A 437 -8.34 8.46 -5.00
C ALA A 437 -9.46 8.16 -3.99
N ARG A 438 -9.62 9.07 -3.04
CA ARG A 438 -10.74 9.14 -2.11
C ARG A 438 -11.25 10.58 -2.03
N GLU A 439 -12.56 10.75 -1.91
CA GLU A 439 -13.14 12.05 -1.65
C GLU A 439 -12.73 12.57 -0.26
N ALA A 440 -12.65 13.86 -0.13
CA ALA A 440 -12.51 14.45 1.20
C ALA A 440 -13.78 14.21 2.03
N VAL A 441 -13.61 14.03 3.33
CA VAL A 441 -14.72 14.02 4.29
C VAL A 441 -14.98 15.45 4.70
N ALA A 442 -16.24 15.85 4.71
CA ALA A 442 -16.68 17.20 5.12
C ALA A 442 -16.54 17.41 6.63
#